data_f2bab6b9ac8bbd70c9863866323bee1f
#
_entry.id   f2bab6b9ac8bbd70c9863866323bee1f
#
_cell.length_a   1.000
_cell.length_b   1.000
_cell.length_c   1.000
_cell.angle_alpha   90.00
_cell.angle_beta   90.00
_cell.angle_gamma   90.00
#
_symmetry.space_group_name_H-M   'P 1'
#
loop_
_entity.id
_entity.type
_entity.pdbx_description
1 polymer ?
#
loop_
_entity_poly.entity_id
_entity_poly.type
_entity_poly.pdbx_seq_one_letter_code
_entity_poly.pdbx_strand_id
1 'polypeptide(L)'
;MNRFLRNTVLLFFGVVGLSACDKSSTVTENIPRGLVNLTIDLNLSSNLHLNNVGTHSYFDGGVKGVLVIHDYDGEWYAFERTCAHEPTKACSQIWVDSINIQLMCGKYTGKTFEPCCASTYMYSGFPTAGPAAGRLAQYYVSRNGNLIQVHN
;
A
#
# COMPACT_ATOMS: atom_id res chain seq x y z
N MET A 1 52.70 -49.30 0.15
CA MET A 1 52.80 -47.88 0.36
C MET A 1 51.84 -47.18 -0.59
N ASN A 2 50.76 -46.60 -0.36
CA ASN A 2 49.91 -46.32 0.79
C ASN A 2 48.44 -46.21 0.27
N ARG A 3 47.64 -47.23 0.51
CA ARG A 3 46.21 -47.22 0.18
C ARG A 3 45.39 -46.39 1.21
N PHE A 4 46.03 -45.93 2.27
CA PHE A 4 45.38 -45.21 3.35
C PHE A 4 45.24 -43.69 3.14
N LEU A 5 46.03 -43.11 2.22
CA LEU A 5 45.97 -41.64 1.99
C LEU A 5 44.91 -41.19 0.99
N ARG A 6 44.23 -42.15 0.30
CA ARG A 6 43.28 -41.82 -0.77
C ARG A 6 41.85 -41.70 -0.30
N ASN A 7 41.55 -42.18 0.90
CA ASN A 7 40.19 -42.13 1.45
C ASN A 7 39.92 -40.96 2.42
N THR A 8 40.98 -40.25 2.84
CA THR A 8 40.80 -39.12 3.79
C THR A 8 40.52 -37.77 3.11
N VAL A 9 40.75 -37.65 1.80
CA VAL A 9 40.56 -36.42 1.06
C VAL A 9 39.12 -36.27 0.52
N LEU A 10 38.35 -37.37 0.47
CA LEU A 10 36.97 -37.36 -0.04
C LEU A 10 35.89 -37.07 0.98
N LEU A 11 36.23 -36.85 2.25
CA LEU A 11 35.28 -36.59 3.33
C LEU A 11 35.20 -35.12 3.77
N PHE A 12 35.91 -34.21 3.10
CA PHE A 12 35.97 -32.79 3.47
C PHE A 12 35.23 -31.85 2.50
N PHE A 13 34.50 -32.37 1.49
CA PHE A 13 33.81 -31.55 0.50
C PHE A 13 32.31 -31.57 0.61
N GLY A 14 31.74 -32.00 1.73
CA GLY A 14 30.32 -32.22 1.91
C GLY A 14 29.56 -31.24 2.84
N VAL A 15 30.15 -30.13 3.25
CA VAL A 15 29.47 -29.19 4.19
C VAL A 15 29.73 -27.74 3.79
N VAL A 16 29.33 -27.35 2.59
CA VAL A 16 29.14 -25.93 2.28
C VAL A 16 27.93 -25.83 1.37
N GLY A 17 26.74 -25.64 1.92
CA GLY A 17 25.53 -25.50 1.12
C GLY A 17 24.24 -25.32 1.91
N LEU A 18 24.34 -24.80 3.13
CA LEU A 18 23.16 -24.21 3.79
C LEU A 18 23.25 -22.71 3.61
N SER A 19 22.97 -22.25 2.41
CA SER A 19 22.61 -20.86 2.19
C SER A 19 21.37 -20.60 3.03
N ALA A 20 21.55 -19.88 4.16
CA ALA A 20 20.48 -19.32 4.90
C ALA A 20 19.59 -18.54 3.91
N CYS A 21 18.34 -18.97 3.72
CA CYS A 21 17.32 -18.08 3.25
C CYS A 21 17.31 -16.92 4.24
N ASP A 22 17.84 -15.79 3.82
CA ASP A 22 17.58 -14.54 4.49
C ASP A 22 16.06 -14.42 4.58
N LYS A 23 15.55 -14.55 5.77
CA LYS A 23 14.19 -14.11 6.05
C LYS A 23 14.20 -12.63 5.73
N SER A 24 13.78 -12.28 4.52
CA SER A 24 13.29 -10.97 4.22
C SER A 24 12.31 -10.66 5.35
N SER A 25 12.78 -9.92 6.33
CA SER A 25 11.91 -9.33 7.33
C SER A 25 10.98 -8.41 6.55
N THR A 26 9.81 -8.91 6.19
CA THR A 26 8.70 -8.08 5.79
C THR A 26 8.38 -7.24 7.03
N VAL A 27 9.03 -6.11 7.12
CA VAL A 27 8.64 -5.05 8.04
C VAL A 27 7.31 -4.56 7.49
N THR A 28 6.24 -5.23 7.90
CA THR A 28 4.91 -4.67 7.80
C THR A 28 4.92 -3.49 8.76
N GLU A 29 5.22 -2.32 8.22
CA GLU A 29 5.05 -1.08 8.97
C GLU A 29 3.62 -1.09 9.47
N ASN A 30 3.45 -1.05 10.79
CA ASN A 30 2.14 -1.13 11.40
C ASN A 30 1.42 0.21 11.17
N ILE A 31 0.71 0.29 10.05
CA ILE A 31 -0.07 1.48 9.72
C ILE A 31 -1.25 1.53 10.69
N PRO A 32 -1.37 2.57 11.52
CA PRO A 32 -2.52 2.70 12.41
C PRO A 32 -3.79 2.81 11.56
N ARG A 33 -4.82 2.07 11.97
CA ARG A 33 -6.15 2.11 11.35
C ARG A 33 -7.15 2.69 12.33
N GLY A 34 -7.83 3.76 11.93
CA GLY A 34 -8.99 4.25 12.65
C GLY A 34 -10.24 3.42 12.33
N LEU A 35 -11.26 3.53 13.15
CA LEU A 35 -12.58 2.95 12.84
C LEU A 35 -13.20 3.68 11.66
N VAL A 36 -13.72 2.91 10.71
CA VAL A 36 -14.44 3.41 9.53
C VAL A 36 -15.74 2.63 9.38
N ASN A 37 -16.83 3.35 9.20
CA ASN A 37 -18.13 2.85 8.76
C ASN A 37 -18.76 3.95 7.92
N LEU A 38 -18.51 3.92 6.62
CA LEU A 38 -18.86 4.96 5.68
C LEU A 38 -19.81 4.38 4.61
N THR A 39 -20.92 5.08 4.36
CA THR A 39 -21.84 4.78 3.25
C THR A 39 -21.79 5.93 2.25
N ILE A 40 -21.46 5.63 1.01
CA ILE A 40 -21.32 6.59 -0.10
C ILE A 40 -22.45 6.33 -1.08
N ASP A 41 -23.35 7.29 -1.24
CA ASP A 41 -24.39 7.24 -2.26
C ASP A 41 -23.87 7.87 -3.56
N LEU A 42 -23.77 7.06 -4.60
CA LEU A 42 -23.29 7.47 -5.93
C LEU A 42 -24.27 8.34 -6.70
N ASN A 43 -25.51 8.50 -6.21
CA ASN A 43 -26.50 9.42 -6.82
C ASN A 43 -26.34 10.87 -6.33
N LEU A 44 -25.62 11.07 -5.22
CA LEU A 44 -25.35 12.41 -4.74
C LEU A 44 -24.42 13.15 -5.70
N SER A 45 -24.70 14.41 -5.98
CA SER A 45 -23.93 15.24 -6.92
C SER A 45 -22.45 15.31 -6.55
N SER A 46 -22.10 15.27 -5.27
CA SER A 46 -20.73 15.23 -4.77
C SER A 46 -19.97 13.95 -5.14
N ASN A 47 -20.72 12.85 -5.35
CA ASN A 47 -20.16 11.52 -5.55
C ASN A 47 -20.36 10.97 -6.98
N LEU A 48 -21.13 11.69 -7.84
CA LEU A 48 -21.48 11.24 -9.19
C LEU A 48 -20.24 10.87 -10.03
N HIS A 49 -19.13 11.60 -9.86
CA HIS A 49 -17.89 11.34 -10.59
C HIS A 49 -17.30 9.94 -10.30
N LEU A 50 -17.58 9.40 -9.11
CA LEU A 50 -17.14 8.06 -8.72
C LEU A 50 -17.80 6.93 -9.54
N ASN A 51 -18.87 7.21 -10.30
CA ASN A 51 -19.44 6.25 -11.24
C ASN A 51 -18.48 5.95 -12.41
N ASN A 52 -17.48 6.80 -12.66
CA ASN A 52 -16.49 6.60 -13.71
C ASN A 52 -15.22 5.95 -13.15
N VAL A 53 -14.64 5.02 -13.88
CA VAL A 53 -13.35 4.42 -13.53
C VAL A 53 -12.22 5.48 -13.59
N GLY A 54 -11.16 5.26 -12.83
CA GLY A 54 -10.04 6.17 -12.71
C GLY A 54 -10.31 7.38 -11.81
N THR A 55 -11.44 7.42 -11.12
CA THR A 55 -11.82 8.54 -10.23
C THR A 55 -11.64 8.18 -8.76
N HIS A 56 -11.60 9.19 -7.91
CA HIS A 56 -11.40 9.02 -6.47
C HIS A 56 -12.07 10.13 -5.67
N SER A 57 -12.27 9.87 -4.39
CA SER A 57 -12.69 10.87 -3.40
C SER A 57 -12.04 10.63 -2.05
N TYR A 58 -11.96 11.72 -1.30
CA TYR A 58 -11.49 11.70 0.09
C TYR A 58 -12.67 11.88 1.03
N PHE A 59 -12.69 11.07 2.08
CA PHE A 59 -13.73 11.12 3.11
C PHE A 59 -13.10 11.23 4.49
N ASP A 60 -13.85 11.77 5.43
CA ASP A 60 -13.48 11.76 6.83
C ASP A 60 -13.58 10.35 7.41
N GLY A 61 -12.74 10.05 8.37
CA GLY A 61 -12.66 8.75 9.04
C GLY A 61 -11.22 8.25 9.10
N GLY A 62 -11.04 7.07 9.72
CA GLY A 62 -9.70 6.53 9.89
C GLY A 62 -8.82 7.41 10.79
N VAL A 63 -7.52 7.44 10.49
CA VAL A 63 -6.52 8.27 11.20
C VAL A 63 -6.23 9.57 10.46
N LYS A 64 -6.01 9.50 9.16
CA LYS A 64 -5.72 10.68 8.29
C LYS A 64 -6.74 10.87 7.17
N GLY A 65 -7.89 10.22 7.28
CA GLY A 65 -8.93 10.21 6.26
C GLY A 65 -8.96 8.92 5.47
N VAL A 66 -10.02 8.74 4.71
CA VAL A 66 -10.24 7.58 3.83
C VAL A 66 -10.16 8.03 2.39
N LEU A 67 -9.33 7.35 1.60
CA LEU A 67 -9.28 7.49 0.14
C LEU A 67 -10.10 6.36 -0.48
N VAL A 68 -11.10 6.70 -1.28
CA VAL A 68 -11.88 5.74 -2.07
C VAL A 68 -11.59 5.94 -3.54
N ILE A 69 -11.29 4.85 -4.25
CA ILE A 69 -10.91 4.84 -5.66
C ILE A 69 -11.81 3.86 -6.41
N HIS A 70 -12.33 4.28 -7.55
CA HIS A 70 -12.88 3.40 -8.57
C HIS A 70 -11.80 3.21 -9.63
N ASP A 71 -11.06 2.12 -9.56
CA ASP A 71 -9.89 1.90 -10.41
C ASP A 71 -10.27 1.58 -11.87
N TYR A 72 -9.31 1.62 -12.76
CA TYR A 72 -9.48 1.35 -14.19
C TYR A 72 -9.84 -0.11 -14.50
N ASP A 73 -9.57 -1.03 -13.58
CA ASP A 73 -10.01 -2.44 -13.66
C ASP A 73 -11.49 -2.64 -13.29
N GLY A 74 -12.17 -1.56 -12.86
CA GLY A 74 -13.57 -1.58 -12.41
C GLY A 74 -13.75 -1.97 -10.95
N GLU A 75 -12.65 -2.23 -10.24
CA GLU A 75 -12.67 -2.56 -8.82
C GLU A 75 -12.67 -1.31 -7.93
N TRP A 76 -13.20 -1.48 -6.73
CA TRP A 76 -13.27 -0.43 -5.73
C TRP A 76 -12.26 -0.69 -4.62
N TYR A 77 -11.45 0.33 -4.35
CA TYR A 77 -10.48 0.29 -3.27
C TYR A 77 -10.76 1.41 -2.26
N ALA A 78 -10.55 1.12 -0.99
CA ALA A 78 -10.58 2.11 0.07
C ALA A 78 -9.36 1.96 0.96
N PHE A 79 -8.67 3.05 1.21
CA PHE A 79 -7.42 3.05 1.97
C PHE A 79 -7.46 4.06 3.11
N GLU A 80 -6.83 3.69 4.22
CA GLU A 80 -6.35 4.68 5.19
C GLU A 80 -5.33 5.59 4.50
N ARG A 81 -5.50 6.90 4.63
CA ARG A 81 -4.61 7.88 3.98
C ARG A 81 -3.27 8.05 4.68
N THR A 82 -2.96 7.23 5.65
CA THR A 82 -1.64 7.18 6.27
C THR A 82 -0.67 6.42 5.38
N CYS A 83 0.47 7.04 5.05
CA CYS A 83 1.53 6.40 4.27
C CYS A 83 2.14 5.22 5.04
N ALA A 84 2.50 4.14 4.34
CA ALA A 84 3.13 2.98 4.96
C ALA A 84 4.54 3.27 5.48
N HIS A 85 5.25 4.25 4.90
CA HIS A 85 6.55 4.68 5.41
C HIS A 85 6.39 5.82 6.42
N GLU A 86 6.94 5.64 7.63
CA GLU A 86 6.92 6.61 8.74
C GLU A 86 5.50 7.16 9.03
N PRO A 87 4.52 6.29 9.35
CA PRO A 87 3.11 6.65 9.43
C PRO A 87 2.78 7.73 10.46
N THR A 88 3.63 7.93 11.46
CA THR A 88 3.46 8.91 12.54
C THR A 88 3.84 10.33 12.13
N LYS A 89 4.57 10.51 11.03
CA LYS A 89 4.93 11.86 10.56
C LYS A 89 3.69 12.65 10.11
N ALA A 90 3.65 13.92 10.41
CA ALA A 90 2.53 14.81 10.04
C ALA A 90 2.32 14.89 8.51
N CYS A 91 3.42 14.88 7.74
CA CYS A 91 3.38 14.91 6.27
C CYS A 91 3.02 13.55 5.63
N SER A 92 3.04 12.45 6.40
CA SER A 92 2.87 11.08 5.89
C SER A 92 1.41 10.77 5.55
N GLN A 93 0.91 11.38 4.48
CA GLN A 93 -0.46 11.23 4.00
C GLN A 93 -0.46 10.85 2.51
N ILE A 94 -1.46 10.05 2.10
CA ILE A 94 -1.60 9.59 0.72
C ILE A 94 -2.47 10.56 -0.08
N TRP A 95 -1.98 10.85 -1.28
CA TRP A 95 -2.64 11.69 -2.28
C TRP A 95 -2.61 11.02 -3.65
N VAL A 96 -3.61 11.30 -4.46
CA VAL A 96 -3.72 10.80 -5.83
C VAL A 96 -3.02 11.76 -6.79
N ASP A 97 -2.14 11.20 -7.62
CA ASP A 97 -1.61 11.83 -8.82
C ASP A 97 -2.34 11.25 -10.03
N SER A 98 -3.39 11.93 -10.47
CA SER A 98 -4.22 11.47 -11.59
C SER A 98 -3.51 11.57 -12.95
N ILE A 99 -2.42 12.34 -13.04
CA ILE A 99 -1.64 12.49 -14.29
C ILE A 99 -0.81 11.23 -14.53
N ASN A 100 -0.14 10.75 -13.48
CA ASN A 100 0.72 9.56 -13.56
C ASN A 100 0.01 8.27 -13.10
N ILE A 101 -1.28 8.34 -12.75
CA ILE A 101 -2.11 7.20 -12.31
C ILE A 101 -1.44 6.47 -11.14
N GLN A 102 -1.07 7.21 -10.11
CA GLN A 102 -0.38 6.69 -8.93
C GLN A 102 -0.82 7.39 -7.65
N LEU A 103 -0.48 6.79 -6.52
CA LEU A 103 -0.64 7.40 -5.21
C LEU A 103 0.73 7.86 -4.70
N MET A 104 0.78 9.00 -4.04
CA MET A 104 2.01 9.62 -3.54
C MET A 104 1.90 9.91 -2.06
N CYS A 105 3.04 9.76 -1.36
CA CYS A 105 3.16 10.08 0.07
C CYS A 105 3.67 11.51 0.26
N GLY A 106 2.87 12.38 0.87
CA GLY A 106 3.24 13.78 1.11
C GLY A 106 2.09 14.61 1.64
N LYS A 107 2.21 15.92 1.46
CA LYS A 107 1.18 16.90 1.80
C LYS A 107 1.07 17.97 0.72
N TYR A 108 -0.06 18.63 0.67
CA TYR A 108 -0.18 19.87 -0.12
C TYR A 108 0.00 21.09 0.78
N THR A 109 0.84 22.03 0.34
CA THR A 109 0.97 23.38 0.91
C THR A 109 0.48 24.36 -0.15
N GLY A 110 -0.75 24.82 0.01
CA GLY A 110 -1.45 25.55 -1.04
C GLY A 110 -1.68 24.65 -2.27
N LYS A 111 -1.06 25.02 -3.41
CA LYS A 111 -1.15 24.25 -4.66
C LYS A 111 0.07 23.36 -4.94
N THR A 112 1.07 23.41 -4.09
CA THR A 112 2.32 22.67 -4.27
C THR A 112 2.31 21.39 -3.47
N PHE A 113 2.58 20.27 -4.12
CA PHE A 113 2.78 18.99 -3.44
C PHE A 113 4.21 18.93 -2.88
N GLU A 114 4.32 18.65 -1.59
CA GLU A 114 5.58 18.43 -0.88
C GLU A 114 5.67 16.94 -0.51
N PRO A 115 6.59 16.17 -1.12
CA PRO A 115 6.75 14.75 -0.78
C PRO A 115 7.25 14.61 0.66
N CYS A 116 6.63 13.70 1.42
CA CYS A 116 7.11 13.32 2.76
C CYS A 116 8.22 12.26 2.66
N CYS A 117 8.05 11.37 1.71
CA CYS A 117 9.03 10.39 1.26
C CYS A 117 8.83 10.18 -0.25
N ALA A 118 9.77 9.48 -0.89
CA ALA A 118 9.68 9.19 -2.32
C ALA A 118 8.80 7.97 -2.64
N SER A 119 7.95 7.52 -1.69
CA SER A 119 7.10 6.34 -1.91
C SER A 119 5.93 6.66 -2.82
N THR A 120 5.75 5.82 -3.82
CA THR A 120 4.59 5.81 -4.72
C THR A 120 3.93 4.44 -4.71
N TYR A 121 2.64 4.40 -5.08
CA TYR A 121 1.83 3.19 -5.06
C TYR A 121 0.90 3.15 -6.28
N MET A 122 0.55 1.94 -6.73
CA MET A 122 -0.58 1.74 -7.64
C MET A 122 -1.89 2.12 -6.95
N TYR A 123 -2.97 2.30 -7.73
CA TYR A 123 -4.32 2.50 -7.21
C TYR A 123 -4.82 1.31 -6.38
N SER A 124 -4.31 0.11 -6.63
CA SER A 124 -4.55 -1.08 -5.81
C SER A 124 -3.78 -1.11 -4.48
N GLY A 125 -2.98 -0.06 -4.17
CA GLY A 125 -2.28 0.13 -2.91
C GLY A 125 -0.94 -0.58 -2.77
N PHE A 126 -0.44 -1.25 -3.81
CA PHE A 126 0.90 -1.84 -3.79
C PHE A 126 1.98 -0.79 -4.04
N PRO A 127 3.11 -0.81 -3.31
CA PRO A 127 4.20 0.11 -3.53
C PRO A 127 4.85 -0.14 -4.90
N THR A 128 5.21 0.95 -5.59
CA THR A 128 5.90 0.92 -6.89
C THR A 128 7.29 1.51 -6.83
N ALA A 129 7.54 2.45 -5.91
CA ALA A 129 8.84 3.05 -5.71
C ALA A 129 8.96 3.64 -4.30
N GLY A 130 10.20 4.00 -3.92
CA GLY A 130 10.53 4.64 -2.66
C GLY A 130 10.76 3.67 -1.50
N PRO A 131 10.88 4.19 -0.29
CA PRO A 131 11.27 3.41 0.89
C PRO A 131 10.14 2.56 1.51
N ALA A 132 8.87 2.76 1.12
CA ALA A 132 7.78 1.96 1.66
C ALA A 132 7.87 0.51 1.20
N ALA A 133 7.97 -0.43 2.13
CA ALA A 133 8.05 -1.86 1.85
C ALA A 133 6.68 -2.56 1.84
N GLY A 134 5.64 -1.93 2.41
CA GLY A 134 4.31 -2.51 2.59
C GLY A 134 3.22 -1.85 1.76
N ARG A 135 2.11 -2.57 1.58
CA ARG A 135 0.89 -2.04 1.00
C ARG A 135 0.27 -0.98 1.90
N LEU A 136 -0.53 -0.11 1.31
CA LEU A 136 -1.42 0.76 2.07
C LEU A 136 -2.41 -0.05 2.92
N ALA A 137 -2.80 0.48 4.07
CA ALA A 137 -3.82 -0.11 4.90
C ALA A 137 -5.17 0.00 4.21
N GLN A 138 -5.73 -1.13 3.80
CA GLN A 138 -6.97 -1.22 3.04
C GLN A 138 -8.14 -1.51 3.95
N TYR A 139 -9.27 -0.85 3.71
CA TYR A 139 -10.58 -1.13 4.28
C TYR A 139 -11.38 -2.08 3.38
N TYR A 140 -12.35 -2.77 3.95
CA TYR A 140 -13.31 -3.55 3.17
C TYR A 140 -14.24 -2.62 2.41
N VAL A 141 -14.49 -2.97 1.15
CA VAL A 141 -15.42 -2.25 0.28
C VAL A 141 -16.45 -3.23 -0.23
N SER A 142 -17.71 -2.87 -0.13
CA SER A 142 -18.81 -3.59 -0.77
C SER A 142 -19.72 -2.62 -1.51
N ARG A 143 -20.29 -3.09 -2.62
CA ARG A 143 -21.22 -2.30 -3.43
C ARG A 143 -22.59 -2.97 -3.46
N ASN A 144 -23.64 -2.20 -3.19
CA ASN A 144 -25.03 -2.62 -3.35
C ASN A 144 -25.78 -1.56 -4.16
N GLY A 145 -25.97 -1.83 -5.44
CA GLY A 145 -26.55 -0.85 -6.38
C GLY A 145 -25.69 0.42 -6.47
N ASN A 146 -26.27 1.55 -6.04
CA ASN A 146 -25.58 2.84 -6.03
C ASN A 146 -24.96 3.21 -4.67
N LEU A 147 -24.95 2.28 -3.73
CA LEU A 147 -24.33 2.48 -2.42
C LEU A 147 -23.01 1.71 -2.35
N ILE A 148 -21.94 2.42 -1.98
CA ILE A 148 -20.66 1.86 -1.59
C ILE A 148 -20.58 1.90 -0.06
N GLN A 149 -20.25 0.75 0.54
CA GLN A 149 -20.00 0.66 1.97
C GLN A 149 -18.51 0.39 2.21
N VAL A 150 -17.91 1.18 3.10
CA VAL A 150 -16.50 1.05 3.50
C VAL A 150 -16.43 0.84 5.01
N HIS A 151 -15.77 -0.22 5.44
CA HIS A 151 -15.65 -0.54 6.86
C HIS A 151 -14.36 -1.32 7.18
N ASN A 152 -14.04 -1.43 8.48
CA ASN A 152 -12.94 -2.27 9.01
C ASN A 152 -13.25 -3.75 8.89
#